data_99191fed5f2b12291c3fff82f3938b4c
#
_entry.id   99191fed5f2b12291c3fff82f3938b4c
#
_cell.length_a   1.000
_cell.length_b   1.000
_cell.length_c   1.000
_cell.angle_alpha   90.00
_cell.angle_beta   90.00
_cell.angle_gamma   90.00
#
_symmetry.space_group_name_H-M   'P 1'
#
loop_
_entity.id
_entity.type
_entity.pdbx_description
1 polymer ?
#
loop_
_entity_poly.entity_id
_entity_poly.type
_entity_poly.pdbx_seq_one_letter_code
_entity_poly.pdbx_strand_id
1 'polypeptide(L)'
;MKTNKFYLHYLLFITSVVLFSSYSHAHSLESAINSKDRSSKNISRDKYRNPYETLSFFEIKQDMKVVELSPGGGWYTEILANYIHNPGVVIAAHFDKDSDRDFYIRMRNNFENKVNQNPMYKNVKVVDLSSKLADEGSVDAVLTFRNLHNWIGPQIDLIFSNAHKALKENGILGVVEHRANPGTSLEDMKKTGYVTEEYAINIAQKHGFTLISKSEINANPKDTKDHPRGVWTLPPVLRLKDQDKEKYLNIGESDRMTLLFKKL
;
A
#
# COMPACT_ATOMS: atom_id res chain seq x y z
N MET A 1 88.20 30.91 2.54
CA MET A 1 87.27 29.75 2.49
C MET A 1 85.88 30.17 2.80
N LYS A 2 84.98 30.25 1.80
CA LYS A 2 83.54 30.64 2.00
C LYS A 2 82.70 29.39 1.85
N THR A 3 82.04 28.99 2.89
CA THR A 3 81.09 27.84 2.92
C THR A 3 79.73 28.30 2.47
N ASN A 4 79.26 27.86 1.30
CA ASN A 4 77.91 28.04 0.83
C ASN A 4 76.98 27.01 1.48
N LYS A 5 75.98 27.53 2.23
CA LYS A 5 74.86 26.72 2.74
C LYS A 5 73.74 26.73 1.70
N PHE A 6 73.44 25.58 1.12
CA PHE A 6 72.24 25.33 0.31
C PHE A 6 71.07 25.12 1.25
N TYR A 7 70.05 25.97 1.17
CA TYR A 7 68.75 25.75 1.79
C TYR A 7 67.85 25.04 0.81
N LEU A 8 67.52 23.79 1.13
CA LEU A 8 66.55 22.99 0.37
C LEU A 8 65.17 23.29 0.88
N HIS A 9 64.34 24.01 0.04
CA HIS A 9 62.98 24.28 0.35
C HIS A 9 62.12 23.08 -0.08
N TYR A 10 61.55 22.32 0.90
CA TYR A 10 60.53 21.34 0.64
C TYR A 10 59.17 22.04 0.49
N LEU A 11 58.67 22.05 -0.72
CA LEU A 11 57.30 22.48 -1.02
C LEU A 11 56.36 21.32 -0.70
N LEU A 12 55.63 21.39 0.43
CA LEU A 12 54.57 20.44 0.75
C LEU A 12 53.34 20.76 -0.11
N PHE A 13 53.06 19.95 -1.11
CA PHE A 13 51.78 19.99 -1.83
C PHE A 13 50.76 19.24 -1.01
N ILE A 14 49.86 19.95 -0.28
CA ILE A 14 48.69 19.40 0.35
C ILE A 14 47.60 19.26 -0.73
N THR A 15 47.45 18.08 -1.29
CA THR A 15 46.33 17.73 -2.14
C THR A 15 45.08 17.51 -1.25
N SER A 16 44.22 18.51 -1.18
CA SER A 16 42.89 18.39 -0.54
C SER A 16 42.03 17.46 -1.39
N VAL A 17 41.90 16.21 -0.96
CA VAL A 17 40.90 15.28 -1.51
C VAL A 17 39.54 15.74 -1.03
N VAL A 18 38.81 16.48 -1.86
CA VAL A 18 37.40 16.79 -1.64
C VAL A 18 36.62 15.51 -1.92
N LEU A 19 36.30 14.76 -0.85
CA LEU A 19 35.34 13.66 -0.91
C LEU A 19 33.97 14.28 -1.19
N PHE A 20 33.58 14.29 -2.46
CA PHE A 20 32.18 14.46 -2.84
C PHE A 20 31.41 13.25 -2.29
N SER A 21 30.90 13.37 -1.07
CA SER A 21 29.82 12.53 -0.58
C SER A 21 28.63 12.79 -1.49
N SER A 22 28.44 11.93 -2.48
CA SER A 22 27.20 11.86 -3.23
C SER A 22 26.13 11.49 -2.21
N TYR A 23 25.46 12.51 -1.66
CA TYR A 23 24.18 12.31 -1.00
C TYR A 23 23.25 11.72 -2.05
N SER A 24 23.18 10.40 -2.09
CA SER A 24 22.04 9.70 -2.67
C SER A 24 20.83 10.35 -1.97
N HIS A 25 20.04 11.09 -2.73
CA HIS A 25 18.74 11.53 -2.24
C HIS A 25 17.96 10.25 -2.02
N ALA A 26 18.03 9.71 -0.80
CA ALA A 26 17.17 8.64 -0.36
C ALA A 26 15.74 9.15 -0.61
N HIS A 27 15.01 8.50 -1.52
CA HIS A 27 13.63 8.87 -1.82
C HIS A 27 12.82 8.63 -0.54
N SER A 28 12.65 9.67 0.27
CA SER A 28 11.84 9.57 1.49
C SER A 28 10.42 9.17 1.14
N LEU A 29 9.70 8.59 2.07
CA LEU A 29 8.28 8.27 1.88
C LEU A 29 7.49 9.53 1.46
N GLU A 30 7.81 10.66 2.06
CA GLU A 30 7.23 11.96 1.71
C GLU A 30 7.52 12.36 0.26
N SER A 31 8.76 12.17 -0.20
CA SER A 31 9.16 12.41 -1.58
C SER A 31 8.41 11.49 -2.56
N ALA A 32 8.21 10.22 -2.21
CA ALA A 32 7.46 9.28 -3.02
C ALA A 32 5.97 9.64 -3.12
N ILE A 33 5.37 10.13 -2.03
CA ILE A 33 3.99 10.60 -1.99
C ILE A 33 3.81 11.85 -2.85
N ASN A 34 4.78 12.78 -2.82
CA ASN A 34 4.75 14.02 -3.58
C ASN A 34 5.34 13.89 -5.00
N SER A 35 5.63 12.67 -5.44
CA SER A 35 6.21 12.43 -6.78
C SER A 35 5.33 12.95 -7.89
N LYS A 36 5.97 13.63 -8.87
CA LYS A 36 5.31 14.12 -10.09
C LYS A 36 4.88 12.99 -11.04
N ASP A 37 5.41 11.79 -10.82
CA ASP A 37 5.06 10.60 -11.60
C ASP A 37 3.70 10.01 -11.19
N ARG A 38 3.16 10.43 -10.06
CA ARG A 38 1.82 10.05 -9.60
C ARG A 38 0.74 10.82 -10.37
N SER A 39 -0.37 10.14 -10.67
CA SER A 39 -1.48 10.80 -11.34
C SER A 39 -2.15 11.84 -10.45
N SER A 40 -2.48 13.02 -11.00
CA SER A 40 -3.18 14.10 -10.28
C SER A 40 -4.51 13.64 -9.68
N LYS A 41 -5.21 12.73 -10.36
CA LYS A 41 -6.43 12.09 -9.87
C LYS A 41 -6.19 11.29 -8.57
N ASN A 42 -5.04 10.65 -8.44
CA ASN A 42 -4.69 9.91 -7.23
C ASN A 42 -4.21 10.84 -6.11
N ILE A 43 -3.38 11.83 -6.44
CA ILE A 43 -2.89 12.85 -5.49
C ILE A 43 -4.05 13.61 -4.84
N SER A 44 -5.09 13.99 -5.60
CA SER A 44 -6.25 14.71 -5.06
C SER A 44 -7.02 13.96 -3.96
N ARG A 45 -6.76 12.65 -3.82
CA ARG A 45 -7.38 11.78 -2.82
C ARG A 45 -6.50 11.53 -1.59
N ASP A 46 -5.26 12.00 -1.57
CA ASP A 46 -4.32 11.79 -0.45
C ASP A 46 -4.90 12.33 0.86
N LYS A 47 -5.60 13.47 0.81
CA LYS A 47 -6.30 14.08 1.95
C LYS A 47 -7.34 13.19 2.64
N TYR A 48 -7.82 12.13 1.97
CA TYR A 48 -8.76 11.15 2.54
C TYR A 48 -8.09 9.85 2.91
N ARG A 49 -6.83 9.64 2.51
CA ARG A 49 -6.14 8.35 2.61
C ARG A 49 -4.88 8.37 3.45
N ASN A 50 -4.47 9.58 3.85
CA ASN A 50 -3.35 9.79 4.77
C ASN A 50 -2.17 8.84 4.49
N PRO A 51 -1.59 8.86 3.24
CA PRO A 51 -0.65 7.84 2.82
C PRO A 51 0.63 7.82 3.64
N TYR A 52 1.12 8.99 4.07
CA TYR A 52 2.32 9.08 4.88
C TYR A 52 2.11 8.41 6.24
N GLU A 53 1.06 8.80 6.94
CA GLU A 53 0.72 8.27 8.26
C GLU A 53 0.39 6.78 8.20
N THR A 54 -0.33 6.36 7.15
CA THR A 54 -0.72 4.95 6.96
C THR A 54 0.49 4.04 6.71
N LEU A 55 1.38 4.41 5.79
CA LEU A 55 2.56 3.59 5.48
C LEU A 55 3.62 3.67 6.59
N SER A 56 3.71 4.79 7.31
CA SER A 56 4.54 4.92 8.51
C SER A 56 4.01 4.04 9.65
N PHE A 57 2.70 4.00 9.87
CA PHE A 57 2.07 3.12 10.86
C PHE A 57 2.31 1.64 10.55
N PHE A 58 2.37 1.27 9.26
CA PHE A 58 2.74 -0.07 8.81
C PHE A 58 4.26 -0.30 8.78
N GLU A 59 5.07 0.66 9.21
CA GLU A 59 6.53 0.57 9.29
C GLU A 59 7.19 0.18 7.95
N ILE A 60 6.61 0.59 6.80
CA ILE A 60 7.13 0.25 5.48
C ILE A 60 8.45 0.97 5.23
N LYS A 61 9.47 0.22 4.77
CA LYS A 61 10.82 0.73 4.47
C LYS A 61 11.17 0.49 3.00
N GLN A 62 12.16 1.26 2.51
CA GLN A 62 12.56 1.29 1.10
C GLN A 62 13.09 -0.03 0.57
N ASP A 63 13.71 -0.82 1.42
CA ASP A 63 14.41 -2.07 1.10
C ASP A 63 13.53 -3.32 1.27
N MET A 64 12.26 -3.14 1.65
CA MET A 64 11.33 -4.25 1.87
C MET A 64 10.84 -4.89 0.58
N LYS A 65 10.57 -6.18 0.63
CA LYS A 65 9.72 -6.88 -0.32
C LYS A 65 8.28 -6.80 0.17
N VAL A 66 7.45 -6.06 -0.55
CA VAL A 66 6.06 -5.76 -0.16
C VAL A 66 5.09 -6.36 -1.17
N VAL A 67 4.07 -7.06 -0.69
CA VAL A 67 2.92 -7.48 -1.50
C VAL A 67 1.76 -6.52 -1.27
N GLU A 68 1.19 -5.96 -2.33
CA GLU A 68 -0.09 -5.26 -2.32
C GLU A 68 -1.17 -6.18 -2.89
N LEU A 69 -2.15 -6.56 -2.06
CA LEU A 69 -3.28 -7.39 -2.45
C LEU A 69 -4.38 -6.56 -3.09
N SER A 70 -4.82 -6.95 -4.28
CA SER A 70 -5.87 -6.28 -5.07
C SER A 70 -5.64 -4.77 -5.22
N PRO A 71 -4.57 -4.33 -5.88
CA PRO A 71 -4.21 -2.91 -6.03
C PRO A 71 -5.26 -2.08 -6.77
N GLY A 72 -6.21 -2.71 -7.46
CA GLY A 72 -7.20 -2.05 -8.30
C GLY A 72 -6.53 -1.23 -9.40
N GLY A 73 -6.77 0.08 -9.44
CA GLY A 73 -6.09 0.99 -10.38
C GLY A 73 -4.67 1.40 -9.95
N GLY A 74 -4.14 0.87 -8.84
CA GLY A 74 -2.77 1.09 -8.38
C GLY A 74 -2.54 2.39 -7.63
N TRP A 75 -3.46 2.81 -6.77
CA TRP A 75 -3.31 4.05 -6.02
C TRP A 75 -2.12 3.99 -5.03
N TYR A 76 -2.04 2.94 -4.20
CA TYR A 76 -0.88 2.71 -3.33
C TYR A 76 0.32 2.18 -4.10
N THR A 77 0.10 1.42 -5.18
CA THR A 77 1.19 0.95 -6.05
C THR A 77 2.02 2.11 -6.59
N GLU A 78 1.39 3.26 -6.94
CA GLU A 78 2.12 4.47 -7.37
C GLU A 78 3.10 4.97 -6.29
N ILE A 79 2.68 4.96 -5.02
CA ILE A 79 3.51 5.40 -3.90
C ILE A 79 4.61 4.37 -3.63
N LEU A 80 4.23 3.09 -3.52
CA LEU A 80 5.16 2.00 -3.23
C LEU A 80 6.23 1.87 -4.32
N ALA A 81 5.87 2.03 -5.60
CA ALA A 81 6.81 1.98 -6.73
C ALA A 81 7.84 3.12 -6.70
N ASN A 82 7.44 4.31 -6.21
CA ASN A 82 8.34 5.45 -6.02
C ASN A 82 9.18 5.34 -4.74
N TYR A 83 8.70 4.61 -3.74
CA TYR A 83 9.35 4.53 -2.43
C TYR A 83 10.31 3.35 -2.30
N ILE A 84 9.92 2.17 -2.82
CA ILE A 84 10.68 0.93 -2.65
C ILE A 84 11.74 0.82 -3.74
N HIS A 85 12.98 0.60 -3.33
CA HIS A 85 14.15 0.50 -4.21
C HIS A 85 14.95 -0.77 -3.93
N ASN A 86 15.80 -1.15 -4.91
CA ASN A 86 16.69 -2.29 -4.75
C ASN A 86 17.45 -2.26 -3.39
N PRO A 87 17.42 -3.37 -2.59
CA PRO A 87 16.95 -4.70 -2.93
C PRO A 87 15.43 -4.93 -2.79
N GLY A 88 14.66 -3.92 -2.36
CA GLY A 88 13.21 -4.01 -2.20
C GLY A 88 12.46 -4.22 -3.52
N VAL A 89 11.29 -4.85 -3.43
CA VAL A 89 10.43 -5.18 -4.57
C VAL A 89 8.97 -4.99 -4.18
N VAL A 90 8.16 -4.46 -5.08
CA VAL A 90 6.70 -4.42 -4.95
C VAL A 90 6.10 -5.57 -5.75
N ILE A 91 5.26 -6.38 -5.12
CA ILE A 91 4.50 -7.45 -5.76
C ILE A 91 3.02 -7.06 -5.72
N ALA A 92 2.46 -6.77 -6.87
CA ALA A 92 1.06 -6.40 -7.02
C ALA A 92 0.24 -7.67 -7.33
N ALA A 93 -0.45 -8.22 -6.33
CA ALA A 93 -1.31 -9.38 -6.49
C ALA A 93 -2.69 -8.93 -6.98
N HIS A 94 -2.90 -9.02 -8.30
CA HIS A 94 -4.11 -8.54 -8.97
C HIS A 94 -5.06 -9.70 -9.33
N PHE A 95 -6.23 -9.40 -9.87
CA PHE A 95 -7.14 -10.42 -10.40
C PHE A 95 -6.41 -11.41 -11.29
N ASP A 96 -6.83 -12.67 -11.23
CA ASP A 96 -6.21 -13.74 -11.99
C ASP A 96 -6.40 -13.52 -13.50
N LYS A 97 -5.37 -13.86 -14.28
CA LYS A 97 -5.40 -13.71 -15.74
C LYS A 97 -6.48 -14.54 -16.39
N ASP A 98 -6.69 -15.74 -15.85
CA ASP A 98 -7.63 -16.75 -16.37
C ASP A 98 -9.00 -16.67 -15.69
N SER A 99 -9.38 -15.47 -15.21
CA SER A 99 -10.68 -15.25 -14.59
C SER A 99 -11.81 -15.50 -15.61
N ASP A 100 -12.90 -16.10 -15.16
CA ASP A 100 -14.16 -16.27 -15.92
C ASP A 100 -14.96 -14.95 -16.09
N ARG A 101 -14.49 -13.87 -15.47
CA ARG A 101 -15.18 -12.56 -15.46
C ARG A 101 -14.43 -11.54 -16.30
N ASP A 102 -15.02 -11.18 -17.46
CA ASP A 102 -14.48 -10.17 -18.38
C ASP A 102 -14.05 -8.86 -17.70
N PHE A 103 -14.80 -8.45 -16.67
CA PHE A 103 -14.47 -7.25 -15.91
C PHE A 103 -13.10 -7.40 -15.21
N TYR A 104 -12.80 -8.55 -14.62
CA TYR A 104 -11.52 -8.80 -13.94
C TYR A 104 -10.36 -8.91 -14.91
N ILE A 105 -10.58 -9.57 -16.06
CA ILE A 105 -9.60 -9.63 -17.14
C ILE A 105 -9.26 -8.21 -17.64
N ARG A 106 -10.26 -7.38 -17.92
CA ARG A 106 -10.01 -5.98 -18.35
C ARG A 106 -9.26 -5.17 -17.29
N MET A 107 -9.63 -5.28 -16.02
CA MET A 107 -8.95 -4.57 -14.93
C MET A 107 -7.50 -5.01 -14.81
N ARG A 108 -7.23 -6.31 -14.91
CA ARG A 108 -5.87 -6.87 -14.88
C ARG A 108 -5.03 -6.35 -16.04
N ASN A 109 -5.54 -6.46 -17.27
CA ASN A 109 -4.84 -6.01 -18.48
C ASN A 109 -4.53 -4.51 -18.43
N ASN A 110 -5.47 -3.67 -17.98
CA ASN A 110 -5.25 -2.24 -17.82
C ASN A 110 -4.15 -1.94 -16.79
N PHE A 111 -4.13 -2.69 -15.70
CA PHE A 111 -3.09 -2.53 -14.68
C PHE A 111 -1.71 -3.00 -15.17
N GLU A 112 -1.62 -4.15 -15.85
CA GLU A 112 -0.36 -4.63 -16.45
C GLU A 112 0.16 -3.67 -17.51
N ASN A 113 -0.69 -3.14 -18.38
CA ASN A 113 -0.32 -2.14 -19.38
C ASN A 113 0.26 -0.88 -18.69
N LYS A 114 -0.39 -0.40 -17.64
CA LYS A 114 0.10 0.73 -16.84
C LYS A 114 1.50 0.45 -16.26
N VAL A 115 1.69 -0.73 -15.69
CA VAL A 115 2.98 -1.13 -15.07
C VAL A 115 4.07 -1.28 -16.13
N ASN A 116 3.77 -1.89 -17.27
CA ASN A 116 4.75 -2.18 -18.31
C ASN A 116 5.15 -0.93 -19.12
N GLN A 117 4.25 0.05 -19.26
CA GLN A 117 4.48 1.25 -20.08
C GLN A 117 5.18 2.40 -19.35
N ASN A 118 5.22 2.38 -18.02
CA ASN A 118 5.78 3.48 -17.25
C ASN A 118 7.00 3.01 -16.42
N PRO A 119 8.20 3.60 -16.68
CA PRO A 119 9.44 3.26 -15.97
C PRO A 119 9.38 3.41 -14.43
N MET A 120 8.45 4.20 -13.92
CA MET A 120 8.19 4.32 -12.48
C MET A 120 7.96 2.95 -11.82
N TYR A 121 7.34 2.00 -12.53
CA TYR A 121 6.99 0.68 -12.01
C TYR A 121 8.05 -0.40 -12.25
N LYS A 122 9.29 -0.04 -12.62
CA LYS A 122 10.36 -0.99 -12.94
C LYS A 122 10.65 -2.04 -11.87
N ASN A 123 10.32 -1.76 -10.60
CA ASN A 123 10.46 -2.65 -9.45
C ASN A 123 9.14 -3.34 -9.05
N VAL A 124 8.09 -3.20 -9.86
CA VAL A 124 6.78 -3.82 -9.61
C VAL A 124 6.63 -5.11 -10.41
N LYS A 125 6.30 -6.21 -9.73
CA LYS A 125 5.93 -7.49 -10.33
C LYS A 125 4.45 -7.72 -10.17
N VAL A 126 3.77 -8.20 -11.21
CA VAL A 126 2.33 -8.48 -11.16
C VAL A 126 2.13 -10.00 -11.11
N VAL A 127 1.36 -10.46 -10.12
CA VAL A 127 1.03 -11.89 -9.92
C VAL A 127 -0.49 -12.06 -9.77
N ASP A 128 -0.95 -13.29 -9.85
CA ASP A 128 -2.36 -13.63 -9.64
C ASP A 128 -2.68 -13.68 -8.14
N LEU A 129 -3.83 -13.12 -7.75
CA LEU A 129 -4.24 -13.00 -6.35
C LEU A 129 -4.51 -14.36 -5.70
N SER A 130 -5.05 -15.31 -6.46
CA SER A 130 -5.40 -16.64 -5.97
C SER A 130 -4.21 -17.61 -5.93
N SER A 131 -3.07 -17.23 -6.50
CA SER A 131 -1.88 -18.09 -6.62
C SER A 131 -0.83 -17.83 -5.53
N LYS A 132 0.32 -18.48 -5.67
CA LYS A 132 1.50 -18.21 -4.84
C LYS A 132 1.96 -16.76 -5.05
N LEU A 133 1.91 -15.95 -3.99
CA LEU A 133 2.25 -14.51 -4.06
C LEU A 133 3.76 -14.29 -4.20
N ALA A 134 4.56 -15.10 -3.52
CA ALA A 134 6.03 -15.08 -3.51
C ALA A 134 6.56 -16.40 -2.97
N ASP A 135 7.88 -16.58 -2.91
CA ASP A 135 8.47 -17.70 -2.19
C ASP A 135 8.13 -17.64 -0.71
N GLU A 136 7.98 -18.81 -0.07
CA GLU A 136 7.61 -18.90 1.32
C GLU A 136 8.64 -18.20 2.21
N GLY A 137 8.14 -17.43 3.19
CA GLY A 137 8.99 -16.73 4.13
C GLY A 137 9.92 -15.68 3.50
N SER A 138 9.56 -15.12 2.32
CA SER A 138 10.43 -14.18 1.61
C SER A 138 9.96 -12.72 1.61
N VAL A 139 8.75 -12.45 2.10
CA VAL A 139 8.10 -11.13 2.04
C VAL A 139 8.15 -10.46 3.41
N ASP A 140 8.46 -9.18 3.46
CA ASP A 140 8.51 -8.40 4.70
C ASP A 140 7.14 -7.87 5.12
N ALA A 141 6.33 -7.47 4.14
CA ALA A 141 5.01 -6.90 4.38
C ALA A 141 3.98 -7.33 3.33
N VAL A 142 2.75 -7.59 3.77
CA VAL A 142 1.56 -7.74 2.92
C VAL A 142 0.58 -6.65 3.29
N LEU A 143 0.08 -5.92 2.30
CA LEU A 143 -0.81 -4.78 2.48
C LEU A 143 -2.10 -4.97 1.70
N THR A 144 -3.22 -4.56 2.28
CA THR A 144 -4.49 -4.50 1.58
C THR A 144 -5.29 -3.25 1.96
N PHE A 145 -5.95 -2.67 0.95
CA PHE A 145 -6.64 -1.40 1.10
C PHE A 145 -8.04 -1.47 0.52
N ARG A 146 -9.06 -1.66 1.38
CA ARG A 146 -10.48 -1.68 1.03
C ARG A 146 -10.88 -2.82 0.09
N ASN A 147 -10.51 -4.03 0.47
CA ASN A 147 -10.78 -5.22 -0.34
C ASN A 147 -11.45 -6.37 0.42
N LEU A 148 -11.37 -6.41 1.78
CA LEU A 148 -11.89 -7.52 2.55
C LEU A 148 -13.36 -7.81 2.24
N HIS A 149 -14.16 -6.75 2.10
CA HIS A 149 -15.59 -6.85 1.76
C HIS A 149 -15.85 -7.59 0.43
N ASN A 150 -14.92 -7.52 -0.52
CA ASN A 150 -15.03 -8.23 -1.81
C ASN A 150 -14.71 -9.72 -1.69
N TRP A 151 -13.99 -10.13 -0.64
CA TRP A 151 -13.49 -11.50 -0.45
C TRP A 151 -14.31 -12.30 0.56
N ILE A 152 -15.27 -11.69 1.25
CA ILE A 152 -16.08 -12.36 2.27
C ILE A 152 -16.70 -13.64 1.73
N GLY A 153 -16.21 -14.79 2.21
CA GLY A 153 -16.52 -16.15 1.75
C GLY A 153 -15.25 -16.99 1.61
N PRO A 154 -15.27 -18.08 0.83
CA PRO A 154 -14.11 -18.97 0.70
C PRO A 154 -12.84 -18.30 0.17
N GLN A 155 -12.97 -17.25 -0.63
CA GLN A 155 -11.84 -16.56 -1.22
C GLN A 155 -10.94 -15.87 -0.18
N ILE A 156 -11.51 -15.34 0.90
CA ILE A 156 -10.71 -14.66 1.93
C ILE A 156 -9.76 -15.61 2.63
N ASP A 157 -10.18 -16.85 2.86
CA ASP A 157 -9.35 -17.89 3.48
C ASP A 157 -8.13 -18.21 2.62
N LEU A 158 -8.32 -18.35 1.31
CA LEU A 158 -7.22 -18.58 0.36
C LEU A 158 -6.23 -17.41 0.36
N ILE A 159 -6.72 -16.18 0.26
CA ILE A 159 -5.88 -14.97 0.19
C ILE A 159 -5.06 -14.82 1.48
N PHE A 160 -5.68 -14.96 2.66
CA PHE A 160 -4.97 -14.83 3.93
C PHE A 160 -3.96 -15.97 4.16
N SER A 161 -4.30 -17.19 3.75
CA SER A 161 -3.35 -18.34 3.78
C SER A 161 -2.13 -18.07 2.89
N ASN A 162 -2.34 -17.59 1.65
CA ASN A 162 -1.25 -17.25 0.74
C ASN A 162 -0.40 -16.08 1.26
N ALA A 163 -1.02 -15.07 1.87
CA ALA A 163 -0.33 -13.97 2.53
C ALA A 163 0.56 -14.46 3.68
N HIS A 164 0.01 -15.32 4.54
CA HIS A 164 0.77 -15.91 5.66
C HIS A 164 1.97 -16.74 5.18
N LYS A 165 1.78 -17.58 4.15
CA LYS A 165 2.89 -18.36 3.58
C LYS A 165 4.00 -17.51 3.00
N ALA A 166 3.66 -16.42 2.31
CA ALA A 166 4.64 -15.53 1.69
C ALA A 166 5.46 -14.73 2.72
N LEU A 167 4.84 -14.37 3.86
CA LEU A 167 5.48 -13.54 4.89
C LEU A 167 6.59 -14.27 5.64
N LYS A 168 7.67 -13.55 5.91
CA LYS A 168 8.70 -13.95 6.88
C LYS A 168 8.10 -14.08 8.29
N GLU A 169 8.77 -14.80 9.17
CA GLU A 169 8.49 -14.70 10.61
C GLU A 169 8.65 -13.25 11.06
N ASN A 170 7.73 -12.78 11.89
CA ASN A 170 7.59 -11.37 12.27
C ASN A 170 7.25 -10.40 11.10
N GLY A 171 6.98 -10.90 9.92
CA GLY A 171 6.47 -10.12 8.79
C GLY A 171 5.10 -9.52 9.12
N ILE A 172 4.78 -8.38 8.53
CA ILE A 172 3.57 -7.63 8.85
C ILE A 172 2.46 -7.83 7.82
N LEU A 173 1.21 -7.80 8.30
CA LEU A 173 0.01 -7.66 7.49
C LEU A 173 -0.65 -6.33 7.86
N GLY A 174 -0.68 -5.38 6.92
CA GLY A 174 -1.35 -4.08 7.06
C GLY A 174 -2.71 -4.08 6.37
N VAL A 175 -3.75 -3.74 7.11
CA VAL A 175 -5.14 -3.74 6.62
C VAL A 175 -5.76 -2.37 6.82
N VAL A 176 -6.23 -1.75 5.73
CA VAL A 176 -7.15 -0.61 5.76
C VAL A 176 -8.47 -1.07 5.14
N GLU A 177 -9.58 -0.99 5.89
CA GLU A 177 -10.88 -1.43 5.38
C GLU A 177 -12.01 -0.50 5.82
N HIS A 178 -13.06 -0.40 5.02
CA HIS A 178 -14.30 0.31 5.34
C HIS A 178 -14.91 -0.25 6.61
N ARG A 179 -15.06 0.58 7.64
CA ARG A 179 -15.44 0.13 8.98
C ARG A 179 -16.95 0.17 9.20
N ALA A 180 -17.54 -1.00 9.41
CA ALA A 180 -18.93 -1.14 9.85
C ALA A 180 -19.12 -0.79 11.33
N ASN A 181 -20.37 -0.55 11.72
CA ASN A 181 -20.75 -0.51 13.12
C ASN A 181 -20.62 -1.91 13.74
N PRO A 182 -20.30 -2.04 15.04
CA PRO A 182 -20.32 -3.31 15.74
C PRO A 182 -21.67 -4.02 15.60
N GLY A 183 -21.64 -5.34 15.44
CA GLY A 183 -22.85 -6.16 15.30
C GLY A 183 -23.47 -6.18 13.89
N THR A 184 -22.87 -5.51 12.90
CA THR A 184 -23.30 -5.60 11.49
C THR A 184 -23.20 -7.05 11.01
N SER A 185 -24.28 -7.57 10.41
CA SER A 185 -24.36 -8.94 9.94
C SER A 185 -23.42 -9.19 8.75
N LEU A 186 -23.03 -10.45 8.54
CA LEU A 186 -22.19 -10.85 7.40
C LEU A 186 -22.86 -10.51 6.05
N GLU A 187 -24.19 -10.63 5.99
CA GLU A 187 -24.97 -10.27 4.80
C GLU A 187 -24.89 -8.77 4.53
N ASP A 188 -25.08 -7.95 5.57
CA ASP A 188 -24.99 -6.49 5.43
C ASP A 188 -23.58 -6.04 5.09
N MET A 189 -22.53 -6.66 5.65
CA MET A 189 -21.14 -6.38 5.26
C MET A 189 -20.93 -6.59 3.74
N LYS A 190 -21.41 -7.71 3.19
CA LYS A 190 -21.35 -8.00 1.75
C LYS A 190 -22.13 -7.01 0.91
N LYS A 191 -23.32 -6.61 1.38
CA LYS A 191 -24.23 -5.72 0.68
C LYS A 191 -23.75 -4.27 0.67
N THR A 192 -23.19 -3.80 1.79
CA THR A 192 -22.83 -2.40 1.99
C THR A 192 -21.36 -2.10 1.76
N GLY A 193 -20.48 -3.11 1.79
CA GLY A 193 -19.04 -2.97 1.68
C GLY A 193 -18.35 -2.48 2.95
N TYR A 194 -19.07 -2.30 4.05
CA TYR A 194 -18.50 -2.03 5.36
C TYR A 194 -18.26 -3.32 6.12
N VAL A 195 -17.10 -3.47 6.73
CA VAL A 195 -16.67 -4.67 7.47
C VAL A 195 -16.44 -4.32 8.94
N THR A 196 -16.89 -5.16 9.87
CA THR A 196 -16.61 -4.93 11.29
C THR A 196 -15.15 -5.16 11.63
N GLU A 197 -14.61 -4.41 12.59
CA GLU A 197 -13.25 -4.67 13.09
C GLU A 197 -13.11 -6.09 13.62
N GLU A 198 -14.13 -6.57 14.33
CA GLU A 198 -14.15 -7.92 14.86
C GLU A 198 -13.99 -8.98 13.75
N TYR A 199 -14.73 -8.85 12.65
CA TYR A 199 -14.60 -9.77 11.52
C TYR A 199 -13.18 -9.74 10.93
N ALA A 200 -12.63 -8.54 10.70
CA ALA A 200 -11.28 -8.39 10.14
C ALA A 200 -10.20 -8.98 11.07
N ILE A 201 -10.34 -8.79 12.37
CA ILE A 201 -9.42 -9.36 13.37
C ILE A 201 -9.55 -10.88 13.42
N ASN A 202 -10.77 -11.42 13.51
CA ASN A 202 -11.01 -12.85 13.61
C ASN A 202 -10.49 -13.62 12.38
N ILE A 203 -10.69 -13.08 11.17
CA ILE A 203 -10.17 -13.73 9.96
C ILE A 203 -8.63 -13.71 9.92
N ALA A 204 -8.00 -12.62 10.33
CA ALA A 204 -6.54 -12.56 10.42
C ALA A 204 -6.01 -13.56 11.44
N GLN A 205 -6.59 -13.62 12.64
CA GLN A 205 -6.20 -14.57 13.69
C GLN A 205 -6.39 -16.02 13.27
N LYS A 206 -7.48 -16.35 12.58
CA LYS A 206 -7.74 -17.69 12.01
C LYS A 206 -6.59 -18.16 11.11
N HIS A 207 -5.90 -17.23 10.45
CA HIS A 207 -4.78 -17.50 9.54
C HIS A 207 -3.39 -17.26 10.15
N GLY A 208 -3.27 -17.25 11.48
CA GLY A 208 -1.98 -17.21 12.18
C GLY A 208 -1.40 -15.81 12.34
N PHE A 209 -2.22 -14.76 12.20
CA PHE A 209 -1.79 -13.39 12.44
C PHE A 209 -2.20 -12.92 13.84
N THR A 210 -1.35 -12.15 14.49
CA THR A 210 -1.66 -11.51 15.77
C THR A 210 -1.82 -10.01 15.58
N LEU A 211 -2.92 -9.44 16.08
CA LEU A 211 -3.13 -8.00 16.09
C LEU A 211 -2.11 -7.32 17.01
N ILE A 212 -1.35 -6.39 16.46
CA ILE A 212 -0.33 -5.63 17.19
C ILE A 212 -0.84 -4.24 17.55
N SER A 213 -1.50 -3.56 16.61
CA SER A 213 -1.96 -2.18 16.83
C SER A 213 -3.14 -1.83 15.93
N LYS A 214 -3.90 -0.81 16.37
CA LYS A 214 -4.98 -0.18 15.60
C LYS A 214 -4.73 1.31 15.53
N SER A 215 -5.21 1.96 14.46
CA SER A 215 -5.11 3.40 14.31
C SER A 215 -6.38 4.01 13.71
N GLU A 216 -6.69 5.22 14.14
CA GLU A 216 -7.77 6.05 13.63
C GLU A 216 -7.33 6.99 12.48
N ILE A 217 -6.13 6.79 11.94
CA ILE A 217 -5.55 7.62 10.85
C ILE A 217 -6.53 7.79 9.68
N ASN A 218 -7.27 6.74 9.34
CA ASN A 218 -8.21 6.73 8.21
C ASN A 218 -9.68 6.82 8.66
N ALA A 219 -9.94 7.20 9.91
CA ALA A 219 -11.29 7.40 10.40
C ALA A 219 -11.96 8.62 9.76
N ASN A 220 -13.27 8.50 9.52
CA ASN A 220 -14.09 9.62 9.08
C ASN A 220 -15.41 9.67 9.89
N PRO A 221 -15.48 10.48 10.94
CA PRO A 221 -16.67 10.56 11.78
C PRO A 221 -17.92 11.14 11.09
N LYS A 222 -17.76 11.71 9.88
CA LYS A 222 -18.90 12.18 9.07
C LYS A 222 -19.63 11.04 8.35
N ASP A 223 -18.98 9.87 8.22
CA ASP A 223 -19.57 8.71 7.56
C ASP A 223 -20.49 7.96 8.51
N THR A 224 -21.80 8.11 8.33
CA THR A 224 -22.83 7.47 9.14
C THR A 224 -23.07 6.00 8.82
N LYS A 225 -22.51 5.51 7.70
CA LYS A 225 -22.50 4.09 7.26
C LYS A 225 -23.87 3.53 6.85
N ASP A 226 -24.92 4.34 6.85
CA ASP A 226 -26.31 4.01 6.52
C ASP A 226 -26.72 4.43 5.09
N HIS A 227 -25.75 4.57 4.19
CA HIS A 227 -25.96 5.08 2.85
C HIS A 227 -26.70 4.07 1.94
N PRO A 228 -27.55 4.56 0.99
CA PRO A 228 -28.41 3.70 0.17
C PRO A 228 -27.71 2.62 -0.66
N ARG A 229 -26.44 2.85 -1.01
CA ARG A 229 -25.58 1.91 -1.74
C ARG A 229 -24.31 1.58 -0.96
N GLY A 230 -24.37 1.61 0.37
CA GLY A 230 -23.22 1.41 1.23
C GLY A 230 -22.07 2.35 0.88
N VAL A 231 -20.83 1.87 0.99
CA VAL A 231 -19.60 2.63 0.70
C VAL A 231 -19.55 3.24 -0.69
N TRP A 232 -20.24 2.63 -1.66
CA TRP A 232 -20.25 3.10 -3.05
C TRP A 232 -21.12 4.33 -3.27
N THR A 233 -21.90 4.76 -2.30
CA THR A 233 -22.60 6.04 -2.30
C THR A 233 -21.63 7.20 -2.18
N LEU A 234 -20.55 7.00 -1.44
CA LEU A 234 -19.52 8.01 -1.16
C LEU A 234 -18.49 8.14 -2.29
N PRO A 235 -17.69 9.22 -2.30
CA PRO A 235 -16.52 9.32 -3.17
C PRO A 235 -15.56 8.13 -3.01
N PRO A 236 -14.90 7.75 -4.08
CA PRO A 236 -14.87 8.34 -5.42
C PRO A 236 -15.97 7.78 -6.34
N VAL A 237 -16.77 6.82 -5.89
CA VAL A 237 -17.71 6.09 -6.75
C VAL A 237 -18.95 6.92 -7.05
N LEU A 238 -19.54 7.57 -6.02
CA LEU A 238 -20.76 8.39 -6.13
C LEU A 238 -21.84 7.67 -6.96
N ARG A 239 -22.18 6.44 -6.57
CA ARG A 239 -23.07 5.55 -7.36
C ARG A 239 -24.47 6.12 -7.59
N LEU A 240 -24.90 7.08 -6.76
CA LEU A 240 -26.17 7.79 -6.95
C LEU A 240 -26.08 8.95 -7.94
N LYS A 241 -24.90 9.17 -8.54
CA LYS A 241 -24.62 10.23 -9.53
C LYS A 241 -24.92 11.62 -8.91
N ASP A 242 -25.91 12.33 -9.47
CA ASP A 242 -26.24 13.70 -9.04
C ASP A 242 -27.22 13.76 -7.85
N GLN A 243 -27.83 12.62 -7.47
CA GLN A 243 -28.71 12.58 -6.30
C GLN A 243 -27.92 12.83 -5.03
N ASP A 244 -28.22 13.90 -4.30
CA ASP A 244 -27.59 14.33 -3.04
C ASP A 244 -26.03 14.42 -3.14
N LYS A 245 -25.49 14.68 -4.32
CA LYS A 245 -24.06 14.65 -4.61
C LYS A 245 -23.25 15.52 -3.66
N GLU A 246 -23.68 16.76 -3.43
CA GLU A 246 -23.01 17.69 -2.53
C GLU A 246 -22.94 17.16 -1.09
N LYS A 247 -24.00 16.52 -0.61
CA LYS A 247 -24.03 15.85 0.69
C LYS A 247 -22.91 14.81 0.79
N TYR A 248 -22.80 13.93 -0.22
CA TYR A 248 -21.79 12.86 -0.20
C TYR A 248 -20.37 13.37 -0.45
N LEU A 249 -20.20 14.43 -1.23
CA LEU A 249 -18.90 15.10 -1.38
C LEU A 249 -18.45 15.74 -0.07
N ASN A 250 -19.36 16.32 0.72
CA ASN A 250 -19.07 16.93 2.02
C ASN A 250 -18.72 15.89 3.11
N ILE A 251 -19.26 14.67 3.01
CA ILE A 251 -18.84 13.53 3.85
C ILE A 251 -17.41 13.14 3.48
N GLY A 252 -17.10 13.04 2.19
CA GLY A 252 -15.82 12.56 1.69
C GLY A 252 -15.77 11.05 1.51
N GLU A 253 -14.56 10.45 1.54
CA GLU A 253 -14.43 8.99 1.51
C GLU A 253 -14.88 8.37 2.84
N SER A 254 -15.25 7.08 2.81
CA SER A 254 -15.77 6.34 3.96
C SER A 254 -14.88 6.35 5.19
N ASP A 255 -15.47 6.09 6.35
CA ASP A 255 -14.78 5.73 7.58
C ASP A 255 -14.03 4.39 7.42
N ARG A 256 -12.78 4.32 7.90
CA ARG A 256 -11.93 3.13 7.74
C ARG A 256 -11.14 2.81 8.99
N MET A 257 -11.17 1.53 9.37
CA MET A 257 -10.21 0.97 10.31
C MET A 257 -8.82 0.88 9.66
N THR A 258 -7.77 0.96 10.47
CA THR A 258 -6.38 0.70 10.09
C THR A 258 -5.78 -0.25 11.12
N LEU A 259 -5.45 -1.47 10.69
CA LEU A 259 -5.05 -2.58 11.56
C LEU A 259 -3.68 -3.09 11.16
N LEU A 260 -2.77 -3.24 12.14
CA LEU A 260 -1.45 -3.83 11.98
C LEU A 260 -1.39 -5.18 12.66
N PHE A 261 -1.06 -6.21 11.90
CA PHE A 261 -0.85 -7.57 12.39
C PHE A 261 0.58 -8.02 12.14
N LYS A 262 1.02 -9.05 12.88
CA LYS A 262 2.25 -9.81 12.63
C LYS A 262 1.95 -11.28 12.45
N LYS A 263 2.74 -11.94 11.59
CA LYS A 263 2.93 -13.38 11.58
C LYS A 263 3.89 -13.73 12.71
N LEU A 264 3.46 -14.59 13.64
CA LEU A 264 4.27 -15.08 14.76
C LEU A 264 4.63 -16.53 14.56
#